data_39b4bae61409c2fccb4d326a0dcbd0ba
#
_entry.id   39b4bae61409c2fccb4d326a0dcbd0ba
#
_cell.length_a   1.000
_cell.length_b   1.000
_cell.length_c   1.000
_cell.angle_alpha   90.00
_cell.angle_beta   90.00
_cell.angle_gamma   90.00
#
_symmetry.space_group_name_H-M   'P 1'
#
loop_
_entity.id
_entity.type
_entity.pdbx_description
1 polymer ?
#
loop_
_entity_poly.entity_id
_entity_poly.type
_entity_poly.pdbx_seq_one_letter_code
_entity_poly.pdbx_strand_id
1 'polypeptide(L)'
;MIRRLFLIAGALLALSLPLHAQEGKQDRSPDSKPYFAARDLYQIFVLGDSLAAGLWSGVSRTIDGDLRISLNGRYKEDSGLSRPEYYDWNGALPKILASNRIDIAIVMLGSNDAQPIRDGGIRYAFDTKEWRAAYVKQVDELMASLKEAGAAVYWMEMPPMQAEKYDGSMKIVSAIHKERAAAAGIRFVETRAALSDNGKYSESGFDDTGEFVRLRSRDGVHFLKEGNNKMARLVMAAINKDIEIAVAATPPPPAASLESEPLPGFGQPSEGLPQAAQGPGGPEQPSPTKSDYAGALPAPSDPAMAQLARTTMPGTDASRLFSRGEAITPRRGRFDDFTPVE
;
A
#
# COMPACT_ATOMS: atom_id res chain seq x y z
N MET A 1 12.32 4.32 86.86
CA MET A 1 11.68 4.35 85.54
C MET A 1 12.78 4.49 84.51
N ILE A 2 13.25 3.39 83.91
CA ILE A 2 14.41 3.36 83.07
C ILE A 2 13.98 2.92 81.67
N ARG A 3 14.07 3.87 80.71
CA ARG A 3 13.84 3.63 79.31
C ARG A 3 15.05 2.92 78.71
N ARG A 4 14.84 1.70 78.25
CA ARG A 4 15.87 0.97 77.46
C ARG A 4 15.68 1.30 75.99
N LEU A 5 16.70 1.88 75.40
CA LEU A 5 16.88 2.15 73.97
C LEU A 5 17.45 0.90 73.35
N PHE A 6 16.76 0.29 72.39
CA PHE A 6 17.29 -0.77 71.53
C PHE A 6 17.73 -0.16 70.19
N LEU A 7 19.01 -0.16 69.94
CA LEU A 7 19.63 0.13 68.66
C LEU A 7 19.58 -1.17 67.83
N ILE A 8 18.85 -1.17 66.70
CA ILE A 8 18.92 -2.21 65.67
C ILE A 8 19.80 -1.68 64.59
N ALA A 9 21.00 -2.27 64.42
CA ALA A 9 21.88 -2.04 63.29
C ALA A 9 21.37 -2.92 62.13
N GLY A 10 20.77 -2.32 61.12
CA GLY A 10 20.38 -3.01 59.86
C GLY A 10 21.55 -2.96 58.86
N ALA A 11 22.11 -4.11 58.59
CA ALA A 11 23.10 -4.27 57.51
C ALA A 11 22.39 -4.25 56.15
N LEU A 12 22.62 -3.23 55.32
CA LEU A 12 22.20 -3.19 53.92
C LEU A 12 23.15 -4.09 53.12
N LEU A 13 22.62 -5.24 52.74
CA LEU A 13 23.23 -6.11 51.74
C LEU A 13 22.81 -5.63 50.34
N ALA A 14 23.67 -4.92 49.63
CA ALA A 14 23.43 -4.56 48.23
C ALA A 14 23.59 -5.79 47.35
N LEU A 15 22.46 -6.40 46.96
CA LEU A 15 22.45 -7.39 45.87
C LEU A 15 22.50 -6.64 44.54
N SER A 16 23.67 -6.59 43.91
CA SER A 16 23.82 -6.23 42.49
C SER A 16 23.34 -7.39 41.63
N LEU A 17 22.10 -7.31 41.17
CA LEU A 17 21.60 -8.20 40.10
C LEU A 17 22.16 -7.69 38.77
N PRO A 18 22.70 -8.56 37.91
CA PRO A 18 23.06 -8.19 36.55
C PRO A 18 21.78 -7.90 35.78
N LEU A 19 21.67 -6.66 35.25
CA LEU A 19 20.64 -6.28 34.30
C LEU A 19 20.89 -7.04 32.99
N HIS A 20 20.33 -8.25 32.87
CA HIS A 20 20.23 -8.92 31.59
C HIS A 20 19.23 -8.12 30.78
N ALA A 21 19.74 -7.41 29.76
CA ALA A 21 18.93 -6.92 28.67
C ALA A 21 18.22 -8.15 28.05
N GLN A 22 16.95 -8.33 28.38
CA GLN A 22 16.09 -9.21 27.61
C GLN A 22 15.94 -8.56 26.23
N GLU A 23 16.80 -8.97 25.30
CA GLU A 23 16.48 -8.90 23.89
C GLU A 23 15.13 -9.60 23.75
N GLY A 24 14.10 -8.81 23.44
CA GLY A 24 12.76 -9.32 23.14
C GLY A 24 12.87 -10.29 21.98
N LYS A 25 13.03 -11.58 22.28
CA LYS A 25 12.69 -12.64 21.35
C LYS A 25 11.21 -12.44 21.03
N GLN A 26 10.92 -11.79 19.90
CA GLN A 26 9.61 -11.87 19.27
C GLN A 26 9.26 -13.35 19.20
N ASP A 27 8.19 -13.69 19.91
CA ASP A 27 7.59 -15.04 19.92
C ASP A 27 7.11 -15.35 18.50
N ARG A 28 8.05 -15.87 17.69
CA ARG A 28 7.75 -16.41 16.36
C ARG A 28 7.24 -17.81 16.59
N SER A 29 5.92 -17.96 16.70
CA SER A 29 5.30 -19.27 16.53
C SER A 29 5.66 -19.79 15.14
N PRO A 30 6.41 -20.91 15.03
CA PRO A 30 6.88 -21.44 13.73
C PRO A 30 5.74 -22.00 12.86
N ASP A 31 4.51 -22.05 13.36
CA ASP A 31 3.40 -22.79 12.76
C ASP A 31 2.32 -21.93 12.08
N SER A 32 2.50 -20.62 11.92
CA SER A 32 1.51 -19.84 11.19
C SER A 32 1.70 -20.00 9.68
N LYS A 33 0.78 -20.72 9.05
CA LYS A 33 0.71 -20.82 7.59
C LYS A 33 0.67 -19.40 6.98
N PRO A 34 1.51 -19.09 5.98
CA PRO A 34 1.50 -17.78 5.32
C PRO A 34 0.11 -17.45 4.78
N TYR A 35 -0.30 -16.19 4.91
CA TYR A 35 -1.59 -15.73 4.38
C TYR A 35 -1.63 -15.79 2.85
N PHE A 36 -0.48 -15.60 2.21
CA PHE A 36 -0.25 -15.77 0.77
C PHE A 36 1.20 -16.23 0.52
N ALA A 37 1.49 -16.65 -0.71
CA ALA A 37 2.84 -17.07 -1.11
C ALA A 37 3.77 -15.87 -1.32
N ALA A 38 5.08 -16.04 -1.02
CA ALA A 38 6.09 -15.05 -1.36
C ALA A 38 6.16 -14.83 -2.89
N ARG A 39 6.42 -13.58 -3.28
CA ARG A 39 6.56 -13.15 -4.68
C ARG A 39 7.64 -12.08 -4.79
N ASP A 40 8.28 -12.02 -5.94
CA ASP A 40 9.21 -10.93 -6.27
C ASP A 40 8.47 -9.62 -6.55
N LEU A 41 7.23 -9.70 -7.08
CA LEU A 41 6.39 -8.55 -7.37
C LEU A 41 4.93 -8.85 -6.99
N TYR A 42 4.39 -8.05 -6.09
CA TYR A 42 2.99 -8.07 -5.66
C TYR A 42 2.16 -7.05 -6.43
N GLN A 43 1.08 -7.50 -7.06
CA GLN A 43 0.07 -6.62 -7.64
C GLN A 43 -0.96 -6.24 -6.57
N ILE A 44 -0.83 -5.03 -6.02
CA ILE A 44 -1.74 -4.50 -5.00
C ILE A 44 -2.81 -3.65 -5.66
N PHE A 45 -4.06 -3.91 -5.33
CA PHE A 45 -5.21 -3.11 -5.77
C PHE A 45 -5.93 -2.51 -4.58
N VAL A 46 -6.16 -1.19 -4.63
CA VAL A 46 -7.04 -0.50 -3.68
C VAL A 46 -8.41 -0.35 -4.34
N LEU A 47 -9.43 -0.91 -3.71
CA LEU A 47 -10.80 -0.99 -4.21
C LEU A 47 -11.75 -0.25 -3.26
N GLY A 48 -12.70 0.50 -3.78
CA GLY A 48 -13.75 1.08 -2.94
C GLY A 48 -14.29 2.44 -3.37
N ASP A 49 -14.72 3.22 -2.40
CA ASP A 49 -15.37 4.53 -2.59
C ASP A 49 -14.36 5.70 -2.57
N SER A 50 -14.82 6.91 -2.26
CA SER A 50 -13.95 8.10 -2.18
C SER A 50 -12.85 8.00 -1.12
N LEU A 51 -13.09 7.26 -0.01
CA LEU A 51 -12.06 7.01 0.99
C LEU A 51 -10.96 6.10 0.44
N ALA A 52 -11.31 5.14 -0.43
CA ALA A 52 -10.33 4.31 -1.12
C ALA A 52 -9.43 5.13 -2.06
N ALA A 53 -9.95 6.17 -2.72
CA ALA A 53 -9.15 7.08 -3.53
C ALA A 53 -8.07 7.79 -2.69
N GLY A 54 -8.45 8.30 -1.52
CA GLY A 54 -7.51 8.89 -0.56
C GLY A 54 -6.49 7.89 -0.05
N LEU A 55 -6.94 6.70 0.32
CA LEU A 55 -6.08 5.60 0.77
C LEU A 55 -5.08 5.18 -0.30
N TRP A 56 -5.50 5.02 -1.56
CA TRP A 56 -4.62 4.74 -2.68
C TRP A 56 -3.48 5.76 -2.78
N SER A 57 -3.80 7.05 -2.70
CA SER A 57 -2.80 8.12 -2.70
C SER A 57 -1.83 8.03 -1.52
N GLY A 58 -2.34 7.66 -0.33
CA GLY A 58 -1.51 7.42 0.87
C GLY A 58 -0.58 6.22 0.69
N VAL A 59 -1.10 5.09 0.19
CA VAL A 59 -0.32 3.87 -0.08
C VAL A 59 0.76 4.16 -1.11
N SER A 60 0.45 4.86 -2.21
CA SER A 60 1.43 5.25 -3.24
C SER A 60 2.64 5.97 -2.63
N ARG A 61 2.43 6.89 -1.68
CA ARG A 61 3.53 7.59 -1.00
C ARG A 61 4.26 6.71 0.02
N THR A 62 3.56 5.77 0.66
CA THR A 62 4.15 4.88 1.69
C THR A 62 5.07 3.83 1.08
N ILE A 63 4.79 3.38 -0.15
CA ILE A 63 5.58 2.38 -0.87
C ILE A 63 6.61 2.99 -1.84
N ASP A 64 6.81 4.31 -1.80
CA ASP A 64 7.74 4.97 -2.71
C ASP A 64 9.13 4.34 -2.64
N GLY A 65 9.63 3.91 -3.80
CA GLY A 65 10.90 3.18 -3.92
C GLY A 65 10.85 1.66 -3.61
N ASP A 66 9.71 1.08 -3.20
CA ASP A 66 9.60 -0.38 -3.04
C ASP A 66 9.31 -1.08 -4.36
N LEU A 67 10.34 -1.63 -4.98
CA LEU A 67 10.28 -2.32 -6.27
C LEU A 67 9.49 -3.64 -6.24
N ARG A 68 9.16 -4.15 -5.04
CA ARG A 68 8.37 -5.38 -4.89
C ARG A 68 6.87 -5.15 -5.07
N ILE A 69 6.43 -3.89 -5.17
CA ILE A 69 5.02 -3.54 -5.17
C ILE A 69 4.65 -2.78 -6.45
N SER A 70 3.65 -3.28 -7.15
CA SER A 70 2.93 -2.57 -8.22
C SER A 70 1.54 -2.19 -7.69
N LEU A 71 1.27 -0.89 -7.57
CA LEU A 71 0.03 -0.37 -6.99
C LEU A 71 -0.96 0.09 -8.05
N ASN A 72 -2.17 -0.40 -7.95
CA ASN A 72 -3.30 -0.01 -8.79
C ASN A 72 -4.50 0.41 -7.93
N GLY A 73 -5.42 1.19 -8.50
CA GLY A 73 -6.65 1.61 -7.86
C GLY A 73 -7.87 1.42 -8.75
N ARG A 74 -8.96 1.00 -8.16
CA ARG A 74 -10.29 0.99 -8.75
C ARG A 74 -11.26 1.53 -7.70
N TYR A 75 -11.64 2.77 -7.83
CA TYR A 75 -12.55 3.42 -6.90
C TYR A 75 -13.63 4.17 -7.66
N LYS A 76 -14.81 4.23 -7.05
CA LYS A 76 -15.95 4.95 -7.57
C LYS A 76 -16.53 5.79 -6.43
N GLU A 77 -16.40 7.10 -6.55
CA GLU A 77 -16.99 8.04 -5.58
C GLU A 77 -18.47 7.79 -5.39
N ASP A 78 -19.01 8.08 -4.21
CA ASP A 78 -20.39 7.90 -3.82
C ASP A 78 -20.95 6.47 -3.94
N SER A 79 -20.10 5.49 -4.28
CA SER A 79 -20.50 4.09 -4.35
C SER A 79 -20.49 3.40 -2.99
N GLY A 80 -21.18 2.28 -2.91
CA GLY A 80 -21.28 1.40 -1.76
C GLY A 80 -21.87 0.06 -2.17
N LEU A 81 -22.07 -0.82 -1.22
CA LEU A 81 -22.72 -2.12 -1.43
C LEU A 81 -24.22 -2.07 -1.23
N SER A 82 -24.76 -1.02 -0.57
CA SER A 82 -26.19 -0.83 -0.37
C SER A 82 -26.92 -0.32 -1.63
N ARG A 83 -26.18 0.17 -2.64
CA ARG A 83 -26.77 0.79 -3.83
C ARG A 83 -26.17 0.25 -5.14
N PRO A 84 -26.37 -1.05 -5.44
CA PRO A 84 -25.88 -1.64 -6.69
C PRO A 84 -26.47 -0.99 -7.94
N GLU A 85 -27.65 -0.33 -7.85
CA GLU A 85 -28.24 0.44 -8.96
C GLU A 85 -27.43 1.69 -9.31
N TYR A 86 -26.62 2.23 -8.39
CA TYR A 86 -25.72 3.33 -8.67
C TYR A 86 -24.39 2.83 -9.23
N TYR A 87 -23.78 1.85 -8.54
CA TYR A 87 -22.59 1.16 -8.98
C TYR A 87 -22.55 -0.25 -8.39
N ASP A 88 -22.62 -1.24 -9.25
CA ASP A 88 -22.61 -2.65 -8.87
C ASP A 88 -21.18 -3.17 -8.77
N TRP A 89 -20.64 -3.19 -7.54
CA TRP A 89 -19.32 -3.71 -7.27
C TRP A 89 -19.20 -5.19 -7.60
N ASN A 90 -20.21 -5.99 -7.28
CA ASN A 90 -20.21 -7.44 -7.53
C ASN A 90 -20.28 -7.74 -9.03
N GLY A 91 -21.04 -6.96 -9.80
CA GLY A 91 -21.07 -7.07 -11.25
C GLY A 91 -19.83 -6.50 -11.97
N ALA A 92 -19.14 -5.53 -11.37
CA ALA A 92 -17.95 -4.92 -11.94
C ALA A 92 -16.66 -5.74 -11.65
N LEU A 93 -16.58 -6.37 -10.47
CA LEU A 93 -15.39 -7.07 -10.00
C LEU A 93 -14.93 -8.19 -10.95
N PRO A 94 -15.79 -9.05 -11.53
CA PRO A 94 -15.35 -10.07 -12.48
C PRO A 94 -14.62 -9.50 -13.69
N LYS A 95 -15.04 -8.33 -14.19
CA LYS A 95 -14.35 -7.65 -15.31
C LYS A 95 -12.99 -7.10 -14.91
N ILE A 96 -12.88 -6.59 -13.68
CA ILE A 96 -11.60 -6.12 -13.12
C ILE A 96 -10.64 -7.30 -13.00
N LEU A 97 -11.08 -8.43 -12.45
CA LEU A 97 -10.30 -9.65 -12.27
C LEU A 97 -9.90 -10.29 -13.59
N ALA A 98 -10.75 -10.28 -14.61
CA ALA A 98 -10.43 -10.83 -15.93
C ALA A 98 -9.30 -10.06 -16.63
N SER A 99 -9.12 -8.78 -16.31
CA SER A 99 -8.12 -7.91 -16.95
C SER A 99 -6.88 -7.67 -16.09
N ASN A 100 -6.88 -8.11 -14.83
CA ASN A 100 -5.80 -7.80 -13.89
C ASN A 100 -5.53 -8.98 -12.96
N ARG A 101 -4.26 -9.30 -12.74
CA ARG A 101 -3.87 -10.13 -11.61
C ARG A 101 -3.91 -9.27 -10.34
N ILE A 102 -4.59 -9.73 -9.32
CA ILE A 102 -4.63 -9.09 -8.01
C ILE A 102 -4.05 -10.08 -7.00
N ASP A 103 -2.85 -9.81 -6.50
CA ASP A 103 -2.23 -10.62 -5.45
C ASP A 103 -2.73 -10.18 -4.06
N ILE A 104 -2.89 -8.87 -3.88
CA ILE A 104 -3.36 -8.27 -2.64
C ILE A 104 -4.46 -7.24 -2.96
N ALA A 105 -5.62 -7.39 -2.36
CA ALA A 105 -6.72 -6.45 -2.45
C ALA A 105 -6.88 -5.68 -1.13
N ILE A 106 -6.75 -4.37 -1.17
CA ILE A 106 -7.11 -3.47 -0.07
C ILE A 106 -8.50 -2.92 -0.36
N VAL A 107 -9.48 -3.25 0.48
CA VAL A 107 -10.87 -2.81 0.29
C VAL A 107 -11.21 -1.74 1.32
N MET A 108 -11.56 -0.55 0.86
CA MET A 108 -12.06 0.56 1.66
C MET A 108 -13.40 1.01 1.07
N LEU A 109 -14.49 0.40 1.54
CA LEU A 109 -15.83 0.55 0.98
C LEU A 109 -16.84 0.51 2.11
N GLY A 110 -17.86 1.36 2.03
CA GLY A 110 -18.94 1.38 3.01
C GLY A 110 -19.28 2.77 3.54
N SER A 111 -18.51 3.81 3.21
CA SER A 111 -18.80 5.16 3.69
C SER A 111 -20.18 5.67 3.20
N ASN A 112 -20.69 5.12 2.12
CA ASN A 112 -21.99 5.49 1.56
C ASN A 112 -23.11 4.49 1.87
N ASP A 113 -22.87 3.50 2.74
CA ASP A 113 -23.79 2.38 2.95
C ASP A 113 -24.86 2.60 4.04
N ALA A 114 -24.79 3.71 4.78
CA ALA A 114 -25.85 4.09 5.72
C ALA A 114 -27.14 4.56 5.00
N GLN A 115 -27.60 3.78 4.02
CA GLN A 115 -28.72 4.09 3.15
C GLN A 115 -29.61 2.85 2.99
N PRO A 116 -30.88 3.04 2.54
CA PRO A 116 -31.74 1.90 2.23
C PRO A 116 -31.15 1.05 1.10
N ILE A 117 -31.33 -0.27 1.19
CA ILE A 117 -30.98 -1.23 0.14
C ILE A 117 -32.23 -1.73 -0.58
N ARG A 118 -32.12 -2.07 -1.87
CA ARG A 118 -33.15 -2.74 -2.64
C ARG A 118 -32.75 -4.20 -2.85
N ASP A 119 -33.64 -5.10 -2.49
CA ASP A 119 -33.49 -6.54 -2.77
C ASP A 119 -34.85 -7.11 -3.23
N GLY A 120 -34.85 -7.84 -4.34
CA GLY A 120 -36.08 -8.37 -4.93
C GLY A 120 -37.15 -7.31 -5.28
N GLY A 121 -36.71 -6.05 -5.53
CA GLY A 121 -37.64 -4.92 -5.80
C GLY A 121 -38.17 -4.23 -4.53
N ILE A 122 -37.98 -4.79 -3.36
CA ILE A 122 -38.38 -4.22 -2.07
C ILE A 122 -37.25 -3.32 -1.53
N ARG A 123 -37.62 -2.18 -0.95
CA ARG A 123 -36.70 -1.23 -0.33
C ARG A 123 -36.71 -1.40 1.19
N TYR A 124 -35.57 -1.80 1.75
CA TYR A 124 -35.40 -1.96 3.19
C TYR A 124 -34.63 -0.77 3.77
N ALA A 125 -35.14 -0.20 4.85
CA ALA A 125 -34.48 0.91 5.54
C ALA A 125 -33.17 0.45 6.20
N PHE A 126 -32.19 1.35 6.28
CA PHE A 126 -30.89 1.10 6.91
C PHE A 126 -31.08 0.46 8.30
N ASP A 127 -30.28 -0.55 8.57
CA ASP A 127 -30.15 -1.26 9.86
C ASP A 127 -31.38 -2.10 10.28
N THR A 128 -32.39 -2.29 9.42
CA THR A 128 -33.44 -3.30 9.67
C THR A 128 -32.88 -4.71 9.48
N LYS A 129 -33.57 -5.71 10.01
CA LYS A 129 -33.17 -7.12 9.87
C LYS A 129 -33.01 -7.52 8.40
N GLU A 130 -33.94 -7.08 7.56
CA GLU A 130 -33.97 -7.37 6.13
C GLU A 130 -32.85 -6.63 5.39
N TRP A 131 -32.58 -5.36 5.78
CA TRP A 131 -31.44 -4.61 5.27
C TRP A 131 -30.11 -5.32 5.60
N ARG A 132 -29.94 -5.74 6.86
CA ARG A 132 -28.73 -6.47 7.27
C ARG A 132 -28.53 -7.76 6.47
N ALA A 133 -29.60 -8.53 6.24
CA ALA A 133 -29.53 -9.75 5.45
C ALA A 133 -29.13 -9.47 4.00
N ALA A 134 -29.72 -8.48 3.35
CA ALA A 134 -29.39 -8.07 1.99
C ALA A 134 -27.97 -7.50 1.90
N TYR A 135 -27.55 -6.70 2.88
CA TYR A 135 -26.20 -6.11 2.92
C TYR A 135 -25.11 -7.16 3.12
N VAL A 136 -25.30 -8.08 4.05
CA VAL A 136 -24.40 -9.23 4.29
C VAL A 136 -24.19 -10.02 3.01
N LYS A 137 -25.25 -10.27 2.24
CA LYS A 137 -25.13 -10.97 0.96
C LYS A 137 -24.19 -10.22 -0.01
N GLN A 138 -24.31 -8.90 -0.12
CA GLN A 138 -23.43 -8.10 -0.99
C GLN A 138 -21.96 -8.13 -0.52
N VAL A 139 -21.75 -8.04 0.79
CA VAL A 139 -20.41 -8.11 1.40
C VAL A 139 -19.76 -9.47 1.15
N ASP A 140 -20.51 -10.55 1.42
CA ASP A 140 -20.02 -11.92 1.25
C ASP A 140 -19.67 -12.24 -0.20
N GLU A 141 -20.48 -11.80 -1.14
CA GLU A 141 -20.25 -12.00 -2.57
C GLU A 141 -18.97 -11.30 -3.03
N LEU A 142 -18.73 -10.05 -2.60
CA LEU A 142 -17.50 -9.32 -2.92
C LEU A 142 -16.27 -10.01 -2.32
N MET A 143 -16.35 -10.40 -1.04
CA MET A 143 -15.26 -11.11 -0.35
C MET A 143 -14.95 -12.45 -1.00
N ALA A 144 -15.98 -13.23 -1.35
CA ALA A 144 -15.84 -14.54 -2.00
C ALA A 144 -15.16 -14.39 -3.36
N SER A 145 -15.63 -13.46 -4.21
CA SER A 145 -15.06 -13.24 -5.54
C SER A 145 -13.59 -12.86 -5.51
N LEU A 146 -13.15 -12.02 -4.56
CA LEU A 146 -11.75 -11.67 -4.38
C LEU A 146 -10.91 -12.88 -3.94
N LYS A 147 -11.42 -13.68 -3.01
CA LYS A 147 -10.74 -14.88 -2.53
C LYS A 147 -10.64 -15.98 -3.59
N GLU A 148 -11.71 -16.22 -4.33
CA GLU A 148 -11.75 -17.20 -5.44
C GLU A 148 -10.75 -16.83 -6.53
N ALA A 149 -10.51 -15.54 -6.76
CA ALA A 149 -9.46 -15.06 -7.65
C ALA A 149 -8.04 -15.22 -7.07
N GLY A 150 -7.90 -15.72 -5.84
CA GLY A 150 -6.61 -15.94 -5.18
C GLY A 150 -6.00 -14.69 -4.53
N ALA A 151 -6.75 -13.60 -4.41
CA ALA A 151 -6.27 -12.39 -3.77
C ALA A 151 -6.24 -12.52 -2.24
N ALA A 152 -5.15 -12.07 -1.62
CA ALA A 152 -5.11 -11.81 -0.18
C ALA A 152 -5.85 -10.51 0.11
N VAL A 153 -6.93 -10.58 0.90
CA VAL A 153 -7.83 -9.43 1.10
C VAL A 153 -7.59 -8.77 2.45
N TYR A 154 -7.42 -7.44 2.43
CA TYR A 154 -7.32 -6.56 3.59
C TYR A 154 -8.50 -5.61 3.57
N TRP A 155 -9.49 -5.84 4.43
CA TRP A 155 -10.69 -5.03 4.52
C TRP A 155 -10.54 -3.98 5.59
N MET A 156 -10.64 -2.70 5.19
CA MET A 156 -10.45 -1.57 6.09
C MET A 156 -11.70 -1.27 6.91
N GLU A 157 -11.52 -1.00 8.19
CA GLU A 157 -12.57 -0.47 9.05
C GLU A 157 -12.94 0.96 8.63
N MET A 158 -14.23 1.32 8.70
CA MET A 158 -14.65 2.71 8.52
C MET A 158 -14.15 3.57 9.67
N PRO A 159 -13.40 4.65 9.39
CA PRO A 159 -12.81 5.51 10.41
C PRO A 159 -13.90 6.29 11.17
N PRO A 160 -13.55 6.94 12.30
CA PRO A 160 -14.45 7.84 13.01
C PRO A 160 -14.93 8.98 12.11
N MET A 161 -16.20 9.34 12.19
CA MET A 161 -16.83 10.43 11.45
C MET A 161 -17.22 11.58 12.38
N GLN A 162 -17.19 12.82 11.86
CA GLN A 162 -17.48 14.00 12.67
C GLN A 162 -18.93 14.04 13.18
N ALA A 163 -19.89 13.75 12.29
CA ALA A 163 -21.28 13.72 12.65
C ALA A 163 -21.60 12.44 13.44
N GLU A 164 -21.98 12.57 14.70
CA GLU A 164 -22.17 11.46 15.64
C GLU A 164 -23.17 10.40 15.12
N LYS A 165 -24.29 10.83 14.55
CA LYS A 165 -25.27 9.92 13.95
C LYS A 165 -24.67 9.11 12.80
N TYR A 166 -23.87 9.76 11.96
CA TYR A 166 -23.21 9.10 10.83
C TYR A 166 -22.09 8.17 11.33
N ASP A 167 -21.33 8.58 12.34
CA ASP A 167 -20.33 7.72 13.00
C ASP A 167 -20.98 6.46 13.58
N GLY A 168 -22.14 6.59 14.20
CA GLY A 168 -22.93 5.46 14.69
C GLY A 168 -23.30 4.48 13.56
N SER A 169 -23.70 4.99 12.40
CA SER A 169 -23.97 4.17 11.23
C SER A 169 -22.71 3.47 10.70
N MET A 170 -21.57 4.15 10.68
CA MET A 170 -20.29 3.57 10.24
C MET A 170 -19.79 2.47 11.19
N LYS A 171 -20.08 2.58 12.49
CA LYS A 171 -19.83 1.49 13.44
C LYS A 171 -20.65 0.23 13.12
N ILE A 172 -21.91 0.40 12.75
CA ILE A 172 -22.78 -0.73 12.35
C ILE A 172 -22.24 -1.39 11.07
N VAL A 173 -21.91 -0.61 10.05
CA VAL A 173 -21.31 -1.10 8.80
C VAL A 173 -20.01 -1.84 9.08
N SER A 174 -19.11 -1.23 9.86
CA SER A 174 -17.82 -1.86 10.22
C SER A 174 -17.99 -3.14 11.03
N ALA A 175 -18.96 -3.21 11.92
CA ALA A 175 -19.22 -4.43 12.69
C ALA A 175 -19.64 -5.59 11.78
N ILE A 176 -20.48 -5.34 10.77
CA ILE A 176 -20.82 -6.34 9.76
C ILE A 176 -19.59 -6.74 8.97
N HIS A 177 -18.80 -5.79 8.48
CA HIS A 177 -17.57 -6.08 7.74
C HIS A 177 -16.60 -6.94 8.55
N LYS A 178 -16.37 -6.61 9.82
CA LYS A 178 -15.48 -7.35 10.72
C LYS A 178 -15.96 -8.80 10.92
N GLU A 179 -17.26 -8.97 11.17
CA GLU A 179 -17.86 -10.30 11.31
C GLU A 179 -17.69 -11.13 10.03
N ARG A 180 -18.01 -10.54 8.88
CA ARG A 180 -17.92 -11.25 7.58
C ARG A 180 -16.48 -11.53 7.20
N ALA A 181 -15.56 -10.60 7.43
CA ALA A 181 -14.13 -10.80 7.22
C ALA A 181 -13.58 -11.96 8.05
N ALA A 182 -13.96 -12.03 9.34
CA ALA A 182 -13.58 -13.14 10.21
C ALA A 182 -14.13 -14.48 9.69
N ALA A 183 -15.42 -14.53 9.30
CA ALA A 183 -16.03 -15.74 8.75
C ALA A 183 -15.38 -16.18 7.44
N ALA A 184 -14.94 -15.25 6.61
CA ALA A 184 -14.28 -15.51 5.34
C ALA A 184 -12.75 -15.76 5.48
N GLY A 185 -12.15 -15.61 6.67
CA GLY A 185 -10.70 -15.69 6.87
C GLY A 185 -9.94 -14.55 6.17
N ILE A 186 -10.53 -13.36 6.10
CA ILE A 186 -9.98 -12.15 5.52
C ILE A 186 -9.36 -11.30 6.62
N ARG A 187 -8.26 -10.58 6.33
CA ARG A 187 -7.66 -9.62 7.25
C ARG A 187 -8.56 -8.39 7.40
N PHE A 188 -9.03 -8.12 8.60
CA PHE A 188 -9.71 -6.88 8.93
C PHE A 188 -8.74 -5.90 9.56
N VAL A 189 -8.59 -4.71 8.98
CA VAL A 189 -7.62 -3.70 9.41
C VAL A 189 -8.36 -2.64 10.22
N GLU A 190 -8.15 -2.64 11.51
CA GLU A 190 -8.75 -1.67 12.43
C GLU A 190 -8.12 -0.28 12.24
N THR A 191 -8.94 0.73 12.06
CA THR A 191 -8.51 2.11 11.81
C THR A 191 -8.93 3.07 12.92
N ARG A 192 -10.05 2.77 13.60
CA ARG A 192 -10.69 3.72 14.52
C ARG A 192 -9.80 4.11 15.68
N ALA A 193 -9.09 3.16 16.29
CA ALA A 193 -8.19 3.45 17.39
C ALA A 193 -7.06 4.39 17.00
N ALA A 194 -6.46 4.17 15.84
CA ALA A 194 -5.31 4.96 15.35
C ALA A 194 -5.69 6.33 14.79
N LEU A 195 -6.95 6.48 14.32
CA LEU A 195 -7.45 7.70 13.65
C LEU A 195 -8.43 8.49 14.53
N SER A 196 -8.43 8.26 15.84
CA SER A 196 -9.27 8.94 16.81
C SER A 196 -8.44 9.53 17.94
N ASP A 197 -9.05 10.44 18.69
CA ASP A 197 -8.59 10.84 20.02
C ASP A 197 -9.52 10.21 21.07
N ASN A 198 -8.97 9.30 21.88
CA ASN A 198 -9.73 8.56 22.90
C ASN A 198 -11.04 7.91 22.35
N GLY A 199 -10.99 7.37 21.14
CA GLY A 199 -12.12 6.72 20.48
C GLY A 199 -13.14 7.67 19.83
N LYS A 200 -12.89 8.98 19.86
CA LYS A 200 -13.73 10.01 19.25
C LYS A 200 -13.09 10.59 18.00
N TYR A 201 -13.91 11.13 17.11
CA TYR A 201 -13.42 11.87 15.96
C TYR A 201 -12.45 12.96 16.36
N SER A 202 -11.32 13.04 15.69
CA SER A 202 -10.39 14.16 15.77
C SER A 202 -10.10 14.70 14.36
N GLU A 203 -10.13 16.02 14.24
CA GLU A 203 -9.78 16.70 12.99
C GLU A 203 -8.26 16.72 12.76
N SER A 204 -7.51 16.73 13.85
CA SER A 204 -6.04 16.85 13.85
C SER A 204 -5.41 15.73 14.65
N GLY A 205 -4.12 15.51 14.45
CA GLY A 205 -3.33 14.53 15.17
C GLY A 205 -1.87 14.61 14.74
N PHE A 206 -1.03 13.78 15.35
CA PHE A 206 0.37 13.71 14.99
C PHE A 206 0.56 12.97 13.65
N ASP A 207 1.35 13.56 12.77
CA ASP A 207 1.85 12.93 11.56
C ASP A 207 3.06 12.04 11.85
N ASP A 208 3.77 11.61 10.82
CA ASP A 208 4.91 10.70 10.93
C ASP A 208 6.19 11.36 11.43
N THR A 209 6.25 12.67 11.32
CA THR A 209 7.38 13.46 11.81
C THR A 209 7.20 13.84 13.28
N GLY A 210 6.02 13.55 13.86
CA GLY A 210 5.62 13.96 15.20
C GLY A 210 5.07 15.39 15.24
N GLU A 211 4.79 16.01 14.09
CA GLU A 211 4.15 17.31 14.02
C GLU A 211 2.63 17.18 14.18
N PHE A 212 2.03 18.06 14.96
CA PHE A 212 0.58 18.09 15.15
C PHE A 212 -0.08 18.86 14.02
N VAL A 213 -0.74 18.11 13.11
CA VAL A 213 -1.28 18.62 11.85
C VAL A 213 -2.76 18.29 11.70
N ARG A 214 -3.42 18.97 10.78
CA ARG A 214 -4.77 18.63 10.37
C ARG A 214 -4.77 17.37 9.49
N LEU A 215 -5.51 16.35 9.93
CA LEU A 215 -5.61 15.06 9.24
C LEU A 215 -6.88 14.94 8.39
N ARG A 216 -7.93 15.70 8.71
CA ARG A 216 -9.27 15.55 8.14
C ARG A 216 -9.69 16.75 7.32
N SER A 217 -10.44 16.50 6.26
CA SER A 217 -11.13 17.51 5.49
C SER A 217 -12.25 18.19 6.33
N ARG A 218 -12.71 19.36 5.89
CA ARG A 218 -13.77 20.11 6.57
C ARG A 218 -15.13 19.42 6.57
N ASP A 219 -15.33 18.46 5.68
CA ASP A 219 -16.57 17.68 5.61
C ASP A 219 -16.71 16.64 6.76
N GLY A 220 -15.64 16.44 7.54
CA GLY A 220 -15.63 15.50 8.65
C GLY A 220 -15.66 14.02 8.26
N VAL A 221 -15.44 13.71 6.96
CA VAL A 221 -15.47 12.38 6.37
C VAL A 221 -14.12 12.03 5.74
N HIS A 222 -13.63 12.85 4.81
CA HIS A 222 -12.41 12.60 4.06
C HIS A 222 -11.16 13.00 4.83
N PHE A 223 -10.04 12.46 4.39
CA PHE A 223 -8.72 12.73 4.95
C PHE A 223 -7.92 13.66 4.04
N LEU A 224 -7.11 14.50 4.64
CA LEU A 224 -6.03 15.22 3.96
C LEU A 224 -4.83 14.29 3.77
N LYS A 225 -3.78 14.79 3.12
CA LYS A 225 -2.58 14.03 2.78
C LYS A 225 -2.03 13.23 3.97
N GLU A 226 -1.80 13.88 5.11
CA GLU A 226 -1.19 13.24 6.28
C GLU A 226 -2.11 12.20 6.93
N GLY A 227 -3.41 12.45 6.93
CA GLY A 227 -4.40 11.47 7.39
C GLY A 227 -4.48 10.24 6.49
N ASN A 228 -4.42 10.43 5.16
CA ASN A 228 -4.34 9.32 4.20
C ASN A 228 -3.03 8.53 4.35
N ASN A 229 -1.89 9.20 4.59
CA ASN A 229 -0.62 8.54 4.87
C ASN A 229 -0.70 7.68 6.13
N LYS A 230 -1.29 8.22 7.21
CA LYS A 230 -1.48 7.49 8.47
C LYS A 230 -2.35 6.24 8.28
N MET A 231 -3.45 6.36 7.52
CA MET A 231 -4.32 5.22 7.18
C MET A 231 -3.59 4.18 6.32
N ALA A 232 -2.81 4.64 5.34
CA ALA A 232 -2.02 3.76 4.49
C ALA A 232 -1.00 2.94 5.27
N ARG A 233 -0.32 3.54 6.25
CA ARG A 233 0.63 2.81 7.11
C ARG A 233 -0.01 1.70 7.93
N LEU A 234 -1.25 1.87 8.37
CA LEU A 234 -1.95 0.80 9.10
C LEU A 234 -2.08 -0.46 8.23
N VAL A 235 -2.53 -0.32 7.01
CA VAL A 235 -2.69 -1.47 6.11
C VAL A 235 -1.36 -1.99 5.61
N MET A 236 -0.41 -1.11 5.28
CA MET A 236 0.91 -1.54 4.81
C MET A 236 1.72 -2.24 5.91
N ALA A 237 1.57 -1.87 7.18
CA ALA A 237 2.17 -2.60 8.29
C ALA A 237 1.64 -4.04 8.38
N ALA A 238 0.33 -4.25 8.18
CA ALA A 238 -0.26 -5.58 8.15
C ALA A 238 0.21 -6.39 6.93
N ILE A 239 0.25 -5.77 5.74
CA ILE A 239 0.72 -6.40 4.51
C ILE A 239 2.20 -6.78 4.62
N ASN A 240 3.06 -5.86 5.05
CA ASN A 240 4.50 -6.11 5.17
C ASN A 240 4.81 -7.23 6.16
N LYS A 241 4.08 -7.29 7.29
CA LYS A 241 4.19 -8.41 8.23
C LYS A 241 3.86 -9.76 7.57
N ASP A 242 2.78 -9.82 6.78
CA ASP A 242 2.40 -11.05 6.07
C ASP A 242 3.38 -11.38 4.93
N ILE A 243 3.98 -10.39 4.26
CA ILE A 243 5.08 -10.57 3.29
C ILE A 243 6.31 -11.19 3.98
N GLU A 244 6.71 -10.68 5.14
CA GLU A 244 7.83 -11.22 5.91
C GLU A 244 7.61 -12.69 6.32
N ILE A 245 6.40 -13.02 6.75
CA ILE A 245 6.00 -14.40 7.08
C ILE A 245 6.08 -15.29 5.82
N ALA A 246 5.57 -14.82 4.69
CA ALA A 246 5.59 -15.57 3.43
C ALA A 246 7.02 -15.83 2.94
N VAL A 247 7.88 -14.82 3.00
CA VAL A 247 9.31 -14.94 2.64
C VAL A 247 10.03 -15.91 3.56
N ALA A 248 9.80 -15.80 4.88
CA ALA A 248 10.43 -16.70 5.86
C ALA A 248 9.99 -18.16 5.73
N ALA A 249 8.77 -18.42 5.21
CA ALA A 249 8.25 -19.75 4.97
C ALA A 249 8.71 -20.36 3.63
N THR A 250 9.33 -19.57 2.75
CA THR A 250 9.81 -20.05 1.45
C THR A 250 11.16 -20.74 1.64
N PRO A 251 11.32 -22.02 1.23
CA PRO A 251 12.61 -22.69 1.32
C PRO A 251 13.68 -21.92 0.52
N PRO A 252 14.92 -21.86 0.99
CA PRO A 252 16.00 -21.31 0.18
C PRO A 252 16.09 -22.09 -1.14
N PRO A 253 16.43 -21.44 -2.25
CA PRO A 253 16.66 -22.13 -3.50
C PRO A 253 17.70 -23.23 -3.26
N PRO A 254 17.54 -24.44 -3.87
CA PRO A 254 18.53 -25.49 -3.75
C PRO A 254 19.89 -24.87 -4.10
N ALA A 255 20.88 -25.08 -3.21
CA ALA A 255 22.22 -24.64 -3.50
C ALA A 255 22.57 -25.16 -4.89
N ALA A 256 22.74 -24.25 -5.86
CA ALA A 256 23.24 -24.64 -7.16
C ALA A 256 24.54 -25.35 -6.87
N SER A 257 24.58 -26.66 -7.12
CA SER A 257 25.83 -27.41 -7.15
C SER A 257 26.67 -26.70 -8.20
N LEU A 258 27.65 -25.92 -7.73
CA LEU A 258 28.74 -25.46 -8.56
C LEU A 258 29.55 -26.71 -8.90
N GLU A 259 28.96 -27.61 -9.69
CA GLU A 259 29.77 -28.46 -10.53
C GLU A 259 30.44 -27.47 -11.48
N SER A 260 31.65 -27.11 -11.11
CA SER A 260 32.58 -26.41 -11.97
C SER A 260 32.78 -27.29 -13.19
N GLU A 261 31.99 -27.06 -14.25
CA GLU A 261 32.43 -27.54 -15.57
C GLU A 261 33.84 -27.01 -15.77
N PRO A 262 34.83 -27.89 -16.04
CA PRO A 262 36.16 -27.44 -16.31
C PRO A 262 36.08 -26.48 -17.48
N LEU A 263 36.47 -25.22 -17.27
CA LEU A 263 36.59 -24.25 -18.36
C LEU A 263 37.40 -24.92 -19.47
N PRO A 264 36.94 -24.86 -20.76
CA PRO A 264 37.69 -25.38 -21.87
C PRO A 264 39.08 -24.78 -21.82
N GLY A 265 40.08 -25.65 -21.74
CA GLY A 265 41.45 -25.27 -21.50
C GLY A 265 41.88 -24.18 -22.48
N PHE A 266 42.30 -23.04 -22.01
CA PHE A 266 43.09 -22.13 -22.80
C PHE A 266 44.38 -22.89 -23.21
N GLY A 267 44.47 -23.15 -24.50
CA GLY A 267 45.64 -23.76 -25.08
C GLY A 267 46.89 -22.95 -24.66
N GLN A 268 47.95 -23.67 -24.36
CA GLN A 268 49.24 -23.08 -24.01
C GLN A 268 49.70 -22.11 -25.11
N PRO A 269 50.33 -20.97 -24.74
CA PRO A 269 50.81 -20.03 -25.73
C PRO A 269 51.91 -20.68 -26.56
N SER A 270 51.70 -20.76 -27.86
CA SER A 270 52.71 -21.12 -28.84
C SER A 270 53.76 -20.00 -28.87
N GLU A 271 55.00 -20.33 -28.62
CA GLU A 271 56.19 -19.48 -28.90
C GLU A 271 56.19 -19.04 -30.34
N GLY A 272 56.27 -17.72 -30.59
CA GLY A 272 56.46 -17.15 -31.92
C GLY A 272 55.76 -15.82 -32.12
N LEU A 273 56.27 -14.77 -31.48
CA LEU A 273 55.89 -13.38 -31.83
C LEU A 273 56.85 -12.85 -32.90
N PRO A 274 56.41 -12.42 -34.07
CA PRO A 274 57.19 -11.54 -34.92
C PRO A 274 57.09 -10.11 -34.40
N GLN A 275 58.21 -9.43 -34.30
CA GLN A 275 58.32 -8.00 -33.98
C GLN A 275 57.48 -7.15 -34.94
N ALA A 276 56.56 -6.35 -34.41
CA ALA A 276 55.84 -5.35 -35.19
C ALA A 276 56.72 -4.13 -35.44
N ALA A 277 56.80 -3.78 -36.72
CA ALA A 277 57.44 -2.57 -37.21
C ALA A 277 56.67 -1.32 -36.73
N GLN A 278 57.43 -0.32 -36.32
CA GLN A 278 56.94 1.04 -36.06
C GLN A 278 56.53 1.71 -37.39
N GLY A 279 55.30 2.12 -37.54
CA GLY A 279 54.81 2.97 -38.63
C GLY A 279 54.40 4.34 -38.12
N PRO A 280 54.52 5.41 -38.93
CA PRO A 280 54.44 6.78 -38.49
C PRO A 280 53.02 7.31 -38.33
N GLY A 281 52.90 8.23 -37.38
CA GLY A 281 51.87 9.23 -37.09
C GLY A 281 50.58 9.28 -37.90
N GLY A 282 49.46 9.03 -37.26
CA GLY A 282 48.14 9.43 -37.72
C GLY A 282 47.69 10.74 -37.08
N PRO A 283 46.80 11.48 -37.70
CA PRO A 283 46.50 12.86 -37.30
C PRO A 283 45.69 12.94 -36.00
N GLU A 284 46.07 13.95 -35.23
CA GLU A 284 45.49 14.43 -34.00
C GLU A 284 43.98 14.76 -34.23
N GLN A 285 43.07 14.14 -33.48
CA GLN A 285 41.67 14.51 -33.44
C GLN A 285 41.48 15.79 -32.59
N PRO A 286 40.80 16.79 -33.07
CA PRO A 286 40.54 18.00 -32.29
C PRO A 286 39.54 17.73 -31.16
N SER A 287 39.88 18.21 -29.95
CA SER A 287 38.96 18.24 -28.81
C SER A 287 37.70 19.04 -29.15
N PRO A 288 36.50 18.60 -28.74
CA PRO A 288 35.28 19.33 -29.01
C PRO A 288 35.22 20.61 -28.15
N THR A 289 35.11 21.73 -28.84
CA THR A 289 34.82 23.05 -28.26
C THR A 289 33.39 23.09 -27.70
N LYS A 290 33.25 23.71 -26.52
CA LYS A 290 31.98 23.99 -25.84
C LYS A 290 31.09 24.92 -26.69
N SER A 291 30.24 24.40 -27.55
CA SER A 291 29.17 25.22 -28.17
C SER A 291 28.17 24.40 -28.99
N ASP A 292 27.68 23.27 -28.57
CA ASP A 292 26.53 22.62 -29.24
C ASP A 292 25.61 21.88 -28.27
N TYR A 293 25.29 22.51 -27.13
CA TYR A 293 24.20 22.08 -26.26
C TYR A 293 22.98 23.00 -26.44
N ALA A 294 22.38 22.94 -27.61
CA ALA A 294 21.03 23.44 -27.82
C ALA A 294 20.18 22.28 -28.33
N GLY A 295 19.37 21.66 -27.43
CA GLY A 295 18.14 20.99 -27.82
C GLY A 295 18.08 19.50 -27.87
N ALA A 296 18.64 18.76 -26.92
CA ALA A 296 18.11 17.42 -26.57
C ALA A 296 18.35 17.18 -25.10
N LEU A 297 17.29 17.10 -24.32
CA LEU A 297 17.36 16.56 -22.96
C LEU A 297 17.88 15.12 -23.07
N PRO A 298 18.81 14.68 -22.22
CA PRO A 298 19.27 13.30 -22.22
C PRO A 298 18.06 12.38 -21.99
N ALA A 299 18.04 11.26 -22.71
CA ALA A 299 17.04 10.22 -22.48
C ALA A 299 17.01 9.90 -20.98
N PRO A 300 15.81 9.72 -20.37
CA PRO A 300 15.70 9.49 -18.94
C PRO A 300 16.56 8.27 -18.55
N SER A 301 17.49 8.51 -17.64
CA SER A 301 18.37 7.48 -17.07
C SER A 301 17.63 6.54 -16.11
N ASP A 302 16.36 6.83 -15.80
CA ASP A 302 15.51 6.03 -14.96
C ASP A 302 14.78 4.96 -15.80
N PRO A 303 14.98 3.65 -15.51
CA PRO A 303 14.30 2.56 -16.20
C PRO A 303 12.76 2.67 -16.16
N ALA A 304 12.20 3.19 -15.09
CA ALA A 304 10.75 3.38 -14.93
C ALA A 304 10.21 4.46 -15.88
N MET A 305 10.94 5.56 -16.05
CA MET A 305 10.59 6.62 -17.00
C MET A 305 10.74 6.15 -18.45
N ALA A 306 11.75 5.32 -18.73
CA ALA A 306 11.94 4.71 -20.05
C ALA A 306 10.81 3.72 -20.39
N GLN A 307 10.28 3.01 -19.38
CA GLN A 307 9.16 2.09 -19.56
C GLN A 307 7.84 2.86 -19.77
N LEU A 308 7.60 3.94 -19.02
CA LEU A 308 6.44 4.83 -19.21
C LEU A 308 6.44 5.45 -20.62
N ALA A 309 7.61 5.90 -21.10
CA ALA A 309 7.75 6.44 -22.45
C ALA A 309 7.42 5.40 -23.55
N ARG A 310 7.69 4.12 -23.31
CA ARG A 310 7.39 3.02 -24.26
C ARG A 310 5.92 2.57 -24.23
N THR A 311 5.23 2.79 -23.12
CA THR A 311 3.84 2.34 -22.94
C THR A 311 2.81 3.42 -23.23
N THR A 312 3.23 4.68 -23.41
CA THR A 312 2.32 5.78 -23.75
C THR A 312 1.92 5.73 -25.21
N MET A 313 0.62 5.78 -25.49
CA MET A 313 0.10 5.85 -26.87
C MET A 313 0.57 7.14 -27.55
N PRO A 314 1.11 7.08 -28.79
CA PRO A 314 1.50 8.27 -29.55
C PRO A 314 0.33 9.25 -29.67
N GLY A 315 0.60 10.56 -29.49
CA GLY A 315 -0.39 11.62 -29.61
C GLY A 315 -1.19 11.94 -28.33
N THR A 316 -0.97 11.22 -27.23
CA THR A 316 -1.59 11.53 -25.93
C THR A 316 -0.78 12.57 -25.16
N ASP A 317 -1.45 13.27 -24.20
CA ASP A 317 -0.77 14.22 -23.30
C ASP A 317 0.32 13.51 -22.47
N ALA A 318 0.10 12.25 -22.09
CA ALA A 318 1.11 11.44 -21.43
C ALA A 318 2.34 11.19 -22.32
N SER A 319 2.16 10.91 -23.61
CA SER A 319 3.26 10.77 -24.55
C SER A 319 4.05 12.08 -24.75
N ARG A 320 3.36 13.22 -24.78
CA ARG A 320 4.00 14.55 -24.87
C ARG A 320 4.85 14.85 -23.65
N LEU A 321 4.29 14.59 -22.45
CA LEU A 321 4.99 14.82 -21.19
C LEU A 321 6.18 13.86 -21.00
N PHE A 322 5.95 12.54 -21.12
CA PHE A 322 6.95 11.52 -20.76
C PHE A 322 7.95 11.20 -21.86
N SER A 323 7.55 11.34 -23.14
CA SER A 323 8.46 11.03 -24.26
C SER A 323 9.18 12.25 -24.81
N ARG A 324 8.62 13.48 -24.64
CA ARG A 324 9.16 14.70 -25.22
C ARG A 324 9.49 15.77 -24.20
N GLY A 325 9.13 15.58 -22.92
CA GLY A 325 9.32 16.60 -21.87
C GLY A 325 8.50 17.88 -22.10
N GLU A 326 7.43 17.82 -22.93
CA GLU A 326 6.59 18.97 -23.22
C GLU A 326 5.63 19.24 -22.06
N ALA A 327 5.55 20.49 -21.60
CA ALA A 327 4.56 20.90 -20.62
C ALA A 327 3.14 20.70 -21.17
N ILE A 328 2.27 20.07 -20.38
CA ILE A 328 0.87 19.89 -20.75
C ILE A 328 0.08 21.09 -20.25
N THR A 329 -0.74 21.70 -21.13
CA THR A 329 -1.68 22.73 -20.69
C THR A 329 -2.86 22.05 -20.00
N PRO A 330 -3.14 22.34 -18.70
CA PRO A 330 -4.28 21.78 -18.00
C PRO A 330 -5.58 22.11 -18.73
N ARG A 331 -6.50 21.15 -18.80
CA ARG A 331 -7.84 21.40 -19.34
C ARG A 331 -8.71 21.99 -18.23
N ARG A 332 -9.49 23.04 -18.52
CA ARG A 332 -10.38 23.67 -17.55
C ARG A 332 -11.26 22.63 -16.86
N GLY A 333 -11.33 22.70 -15.54
CA GLY A 333 -12.13 21.81 -14.68
C GLY A 333 -11.48 20.46 -14.34
N ARG A 334 -10.20 20.27 -14.66
CA ARG A 334 -9.42 19.12 -14.17
C ARG A 334 -8.77 19.45 -12.83
N PHE A 335 -8.45 18.43 -12.07
CA PHE A 335 -7.77 18.51 -10.77
C PHE A 335 -6.42 19.24 -10.84
N ASP A 336 -5.76 19.23 -12.00
CA ASP A 336 -4.48 19.88 -12.28
C ASP A 336 -4.63 21.31 -12.89
N ASP A 337 -5.85 21.84 -12.94
CA ASP A 337 -6.14 23.20 -13.40
C ASP A 337 -6.05 24.19 -12.23
N PHE A 338 -4.87 24.81 -12.10
CA PHE A 338 -4.59 25.86 -11.10
C PHE A 338 -4.78 27.27 -11.67
N THR A 339 -5.43 27.44 -12.82
CA THR A 339 -5.70 28.77 -13.39
C THR A 339 -6.66 29.53 -12.47
N PRO A 340 -6.34 30.75 -12.02
CA PRO A 340 -7.25 31.59 -11.26
C PRO A 340 -8.55 31.81 -12.04
N VAL A 341 -9.67 31.60 -11.39
CA VAL A 341 -10.98 31.98 -11.93
C VAL A 341 -11.07 33.51 -11.73
N GLU A 342 -11.06 34.29 -12.84
CA GLU A 342 -11.34 35.72 -12.81
C GLU A 342 -12.81 35.99 -12.43
#